data_7a3c79a99c9aff2624ad1703d8327cf4
#
_entry.id   7a3c79a99c9aff2624ad1703d8327cf4
#
_cell.length_a   1.000
_cell.length_b   1.000
_cell.length_c   1.000
_cell.angle_alpha   90.00
_cell.angle_beta   90.00
_cell.angle_gamma   90.00
#
_symmetry.space_group_name_H-M   'P 1'
#
loop_
_entity.id
_entity.type
_entity.pdbx_description
1 polymer ?
#
loop_
_entity_poly.entity_id
_entity_poly.type
_entity_poly.pdbx_seq_one_letter_code
_entity_poly.pdbx_strand_id
1 'polypeptide(L)'
;MIKVTIPGRFAGMNEFIEANRTGKRNWNKANTMKQRDQAALLAVLRPSLRGKRIKYPIHLSYRFYEPSARRDKDNISGYFHKIFQDALVIGGWIPNDGWKEIEGFEDHFNIDKGNPRIEIEIREVNR
;
A
#
# COMPACT_ATOMS: atom_id res chain seq x y z
N MET A 1 7.53 -5.40 16.01
CA MET A 1 6.94 -4.43 15.08
C MET A 1 7.92 -4.13 13.96
N ILE A 2 7.42 -4.11 12.74
CA ILE A 2 8.23 -3.81 11.56
C ILE A 2 7.78 -2.47 10.98
N LYS A 3 8.71 -1.58 10.70
CA LYS A 3 8.42 -0.29 10.06
C LYS A 3 9.00 -0.27 8.65
N VAL A 4 8.21 0.22 7.70
CA VAL A 4 8.62 0.38 6.31
C VAL A 4 8.31 1.81 5.88
N THR A 5 9.24 2.44 5.20
CA THR A 5 9.05 3.78 4.63
C THR A 5 9.12 3.70 3.11
N ILE A 6 8.05 4.12 2.46
CA ILE A 6 7.96 4.17 1.00
C ILE A 6 8.09 5.63 0.58
N PRO A 7 9.14 6.02 -0.14
CA PRO A 7 9.31 7.41 -0.57
C PRO A 7 8.28 7.80 -1.63
N GLY A 8 7.90 9.06 -1.63
CA GLY A 8 6.94 9.59 -2.60
C GLY A 8 5.51 9.23 -2.28
N ARG A 9 4.69 9.19 -3.31
CA ARG A 9 3.28 8.83 -3.17
C ARG A 9 2.81 8.07 -4.41
N PHE A 10 1.66 7.43 -4.28
CA PHE A 10 1.09 6.61 -5.34
C PHE A 10 -0.18 7.24 -5.90
N ALA A 11 -0.68 6.69 -6.99
CA ALA A 11 -1.95 7.08 -7.57
C ALA A 11 -3.06 6.97 -6.53
N GLY A 12 -4.07 7.81 -6.66
CA GLY A 12 -5.26 7.73 -5.82
C GLY A 12 -6.30 6.76 -6.38
N MET A 13 -7.31 6.47 -5.57
CA MET A 13 -8.42 5.60 -5.97
C MET A 13 -9.14 6.15 -7.21
N ASN A 14 -9.30 7.47 -7.30
CA ASN A 14 -9.96 8.09 -8.47
C ASN A 14 -9.20 7.82 -9.75
N GLU A 15 -7.88 7.88 -9.74
CA GLU A 15 -7.06 7.56 -10.90
C GLU A 15 -7.20 6.10 -11.30
N PHE A 16 -7.27 5.20 -10.32
CA PHE A 16 -7.45 3.77 -10.56
C PHE A 16 -8.83 3.47 -11.15
N ILE A 17 -9.87 4.09 -10.61
CA ILE A 17 -11.24 3.96 -11.13
C ILE A 17 -11.30 4.45 -12.59
N GLU A 18 -10.69 5.60 -12.87
CA GLU A 18 -10.65 6.14 -14.22
C GLU A 18 -9.91 5.22 -15.18
N ALA A 19 -8.80 4.63 -14.75
CA ALA A 19 -8.06 3.67 -15.56
C ALA A 19 -8.90 2.43 -15.89
N ASN A 20 -9.77 1.99 -14.98
CA ASN A 20 -10.70 0.89 -15.23
C ASN A 20 -11.85 1.30 -16.17
N ARG A 21 -12.35 2.53 -16.06
CA ARG A 21 -13.47 3.02 -16.89
C ARG A 21 -13.13 3.15 -18.36
N THR A 22 -11.89 3.49 -18.65
CA THR A 22 -11.43 3.61 -20.04
C THR A 22 -11.07 2.25 -20.64
N GLY A 23 -11.45 1.16 -19.98
CA GLY A 23 -10.92 -0.16 -20.18
C GLY A 23 -11.41 -0.95 -21.38
N LYS A 24 -12.41 -0.52 -22.14
CA LYS A 24 -12.84 -1.31 -23.32
C LYS A 24 -11.81 -1.31 -24.45
N ARG A 25 -11.07 -0.22 -24.61
CA ARG A 25 -9.98 -0.09 -25.60
C ARG A 25 -8.60 -0.13 -24.94
N ASN A 26 -8.53 0.11 -23.63
CA ASN A 26 -7.31 0.15 -22.83
C ASN A 26 -7.44 -0.73 -21.60
N TRP A 27 -7.94 -1.95 -21.80
CA TRP A 27 -8.15 -2.88 -20.68
C TRP A 27 -6.90 -3.13 -19.85
N ASN A 28 -5.72 -2.91 -20.42
CA ASN A 28 -4.43 -3.06 -19.73
C ASN A 28 -4.03 -1.83 -18.92
N LYS A 29 -4.75 -0.71 -19.00
CA LYS A 29 -4.30 0.54 -18.37
C LYS A 29 -4.27 0.43 -16.85
N ALA A 30 -5.34 -0.08 -16.24
CA ALA A 30 -5.39 -0.30 -14.79
C ALA A 30 -4.40 -1.37 -14.37
N ASN A 31 -4.29 -2.47 -15.10
CA ASN A 31 -3.33 -3.54 -14.81
C ASN A 31 -1.89 -3.05 -14.92
N THR A 32 -1.57 -2.27 -15.94
CA THR A 32 -0.23 -1.71 -16.12
C THR A 32 0.13 -0.79 -14.96
N MET A 33 -0.80 0.08 -14.54
CA MET A 33 -0.61 0.97 -13.40
C MET A 33 -0.37 0.16 -12.12
N LYS A 34 -1.19 -0.85 -11.87
CA LYS A 34 -1.09 -1.70 -10.70
C LYS A 34 0.24 -2.46 -10.67
N GLN A 35 0.64 -3.05 -11.80
CA GLN A 35 1.90 -3.80 -11.89
C GLN A 35 3.10 -2.89 -11.66
N ARG A 36 3.10 -1.70 -12.23
CA ARG A 36 4.16 -0.71 -12.03
C ARG A 36 4.27 -0.32 -10.57
N ASP A 37 3.16 -0.03 -9.93
CA ASP A 37 3.14 0.40 -8.53
C ASP A 37 3.51 -0.74 -7.59
N GLN A 38 3.07 -1.96 -7.86
CA GLN A 38 3.47 -3.14 -7.10
C GLN A 38 4.97 -3.42 -7.23
N ALA A 39 5.52 -3.26 -8.43
CA ALA A 39 6.96 -3.43 -8.64
C ALA A 39 7.76 -2.40 -7.84
N ALA A 40 7.30 -1.15 -7.81
CA ALA A 40 7.93 -0.10 -7.01
C ALA A 40 7.87 -0.42 -5.52
N LEU A 41 6.73 -0.92 -5.02
CA LEU A 41 6.61 -1.35 -3.63
C LEU A 41 7.55 -2.51 -3.31
N LEU A 42 7.59 -3.53 -4.15
CA LEU A 42 8.45 -4.69 -3.92
C LEU A 42 9.93 -4.30 -3.91
N ALA A 43 10.33 -3.33 -4.73
CA ALA A 43 11.70 -2.83 -4.74
C ALA A 43 12.11 -2.22 -3.39
N VAL A 44 11.16 -1.65 -2.64
CA VAL A 44 11.42 -1.15 -1.29
C VAL A 44 11.26 -2.25 -0.24
N LEU A 45 10.22 -3.08 -0.38
CA LEU A 45 9.89 -4.11 0.62
C LEU A 45 10.95 -5.21 0.70
N ARG A 46 11.48 -5.66 -0.43
CA ARG A 46 12.45 -6.76 -0.41
C ARG A 46 13.68 -6.47 0.45
N PRO A 47 14.38 -5.34 0.31
CA PRO A 47 15.49 -5.05 1.22
C PRO A 47 15.04 -4.77 2.64
N SER A 48 13.88 -4.11 2.82
CA SER A 48 13.38 -3.75 4.15
C SER A 48 12.96 -4.97 4.98
N LEU A 49 12.42 -6.00 4.32
CA LEU A 49 11.90 -7.20 4.98
C LEU A 49 12.81 -8.41 4.84
N ARG A 50 14.02 -8.22 4.32
CA ARG A 50 14.97 -9.33 4.13
C ARG A 50 15.26 -10.03 5.45
N GLY A 51 15.12 -11.36 5.45
CA GLY A 51 15.37 -12.18 6.62
C GLY A 51 14.30 -12.07 7.71
N LYS A 52 13.26 -11.31 7.49
CA LYS A 52 12.17 -11.15 8.45
C LYS A 52 11.02 -12.08 8.12
N ARG A 53 10.46 -12.69 9.16
CA ARG A 53 9.23 -13.46 9.05
C ARG A 53 8.10 -12.66 9.69
N ILE A 54 6.98 -12.59 9.00
CA ILE A 54 5.79 -11.91 9.50
C ILE A 54 4.83 -12.98 10.01
N LYS A 55 4.56 -12.93 11.30
CA LYS A 55 3.56 -13.81 11.92
C LYS A 55 2.20 -13.13 11.84
N TYR A 56 1.24 -13.80 11.24
CA TYR A 56 -0.13 -13.28 11.14
C TYR A 56 -1.01 -13.92 12.22
N PRO A 57 -2.12 -13.28 12.60
CA PRO A 57 -2.69 -12.06 12.02
C PRO A 57 -1.86 -10.82 12.33
N ILE A 58 -1.95 -9.83 11.42
CA ILE A 58 -1.24 -8.56 11.56
C ILE A 58 -2.21 -7.39 11.57
N HIS A 59 -1.78 -6.30 12.18
CA HIS A 59 -2.44 -5.00 12.11
C HIS A 59 -1.53 -4.05 11.35
N LEU A 60 -2.09 -3.33 10.38
CA LEU A 60 -1.34 -2.39 9.54
C LEU A 60 -1.70 -0.96 9.93
N SER A 61 -0.70 -0.16 10.25
CA SER A 61 -0.89 1.27 10.50
C SER A 61 -0.21 2.05 9.39
N TYR A 62 -1.01 2.76 8.60
CA TYR A 62 -0.54 3.55 7.47
C TYR A 62 -0.48 5.02 7.86
N ARG A 63 0.65 5.67 7.58
CA ARG A 63 0.84 7.11 7.75
C ARG A 63 1.17 7.71 6.40
N PHE A 64 0.22 8.48 5.87
CA PHE A 64 0.37 9.14 4.58
C PHE A 64 0.82 10.57 4.79
N TYR A 65 1.96 10.91 4.21
CA TYR A 65 2.50 12.28 4.23
C TYR A 65 2.36 12.82 2.82
N GLU A 66 1.38 13.70 2.63
CA GLU A 66 1.05 14.29 1.33
C GLU A 66 1.71 15.66 1.17
N PRO A 67 1.97 16.10 -0.07
CA PRO A 67 2.54 17.44 -0.30
C PRO A 67 1.54 18.56 -0.07
N SER A 68 0.24 18.27 -0.08
CA SER A 68 -0.84 19.23 0.11
C SER A 68 -2.12 18.51 0.48
N ALA A 69 -3.16 19.28 0.84
CA ALA A 69 -4.46 18.73 1.17
C ALA A 69 -5.42 18.64 -0.04
N ARG A 70 -4.88 18.51 -1.25
CA ARG A 70 -5.71 18.50 -2.48
C ARG A 70 -6.51 17.23 -2.66
N ARG A 71 -5.94 16.08 -2.28
CA ARG A 71 -6.63 14.80 -2.43
C ARG A 71 -7.39 14.48 -1.16
N ASP A 72 -8.61 13.97 -1.31
CA ASP A 72 -9.39 13.46 -0.18
C ASP A 72 -8.73 12.23 0.43
N LYS A 73 -8.95 12.00 1.71
CA LYS A 73 -8.27 10.95 2.47
C LYS A 73 -8.56 9.55 1.92
N ASP A 74 -9.81 9.24 1.62
CA ASP A 74 -10.17 7.95 1.05
C ASP A 74 -9.59 7.74 -0.35
N ASN A 75 -9.45 8.81 -1.13
CA ASN A 75 -8.78 8.75 -2.42
C ASN A 75 -7.29 8.41 -2.27
N ILE A 76 -6.63 8.94 -1.23
CA ILE A 76 -5.22 8.65 -0.95
C ILE A 76 -5.03 7.18 -0.57
N SER A 77 -5.85 6.67 0.36
CA SER A 77 -5.59 5.39 1.02
C SER A 77 -6.15 4.17 0.28
N GLY A 78 -7.28 4.33 -0.40
CA GLY A 78 -8.02 3.17 -0.92
C GLY A 78 -7.23 2.29 -1.88
N TYR A 79 -6.62 2.89 -2.88
CA TYR A 79 -5.81 2.15 -3.84
C TYR A 79 -4.53 1.61 -3.19
N PHE A 80 -3.91 2.40 -2.32
CA PHE A 80 -2.66 1.99 -1.67
C PHE A 80 -2.85 0.77 -0.77
N HIS A 81 -3.95 0.69 -0.01
CA HIS A 81 -4.24 -0.49 0.80
C HIS A 81 -4.17 -1.76 -0.05
N LYS A 82 -4.82 -1.71 -1.21
CA LYS A 82 -4.90 -2.87 -2.09
C LYS A 82 -3.53 -3.28 -2.62
N ILE A 83 -2.76 -2.34 -3.16
CA ILE A 83 -1.46 -2.68 -3.75
C ILE A 83 -0.44 -3.10 -2.70
N PHE A 84 -0.49 -2.51 -1.50
CA PHE A 84 0.43 -2.87 -0.43
C PHE A 84 0.17 -4.26 0.11
N GLN A 85 -1.10 -4.58 0.40
CA GLN A 85 -1.47 -5.90 0.89
C GLN A 85 -1.21 -6.98 -0.15
N ASP A 86 -1.52 -6.71 -1.41
CA ASP A 86 -1.18 -7.60 -2.52
C ASP A 86 0.34 -7.81 -2.60
N ALA A 87 1.14 -6.76 -2.41
CA ALA A 87 2.60 -6.87 -2.46
C ALA A 87 3.15 -7.76 -1.34
N LEU A 88 2.56 -7.72 -0.14
CA LEU A 88 2.95 -8.63 0.95
C LEU A 88 2.72 -10.09 0.57
N VAL A 89 1.66 -10.38 -0.16
CA VAL A 89 1.36 -11.73 -0.64
C VAL A 89 2.30 -12.13 -1.77
N ILE A 90 2.49 -11.25 -2.75
CA ILE A 90 3.37 -11.52 -3.91
C ILE A 90 4.80 -11.77 -3.44
N GLY A 91 5.28 -11.02 -2.47
CA GLY A 91 6.63 -11.19 -1.92
C GLY A 91 6.77 -12.40 -1.00
N GLY A 92 5.68 -13.07 -0.66
CA GLY A 92 5.70 -14.28 0.16
C GLY A 92 5.78 -14.04 1.65
N TRP A 93 5.57 -12.81 2.12
CA TRP A 93 5.63 -12.50 3.56
C TRP A 93 4.38 -12.95 4.31
N ILE A 94 3.23 -12.95 3.65
CA ILE A 94 1.99 -13.55 4.15
C ILE A 94 1.38 -14.40 3.04
N PRO A 95 0.65 -15.48 3.38
CA PRO A 95 0.11 -16.38 2.34
C PRO A 95 -1.11 -15.82 1.62
N ASN A 96 -1.84 -14.91 2.26
CA ASN A 96 -3.04 -14.30 1.72
C ASN A 96 -3.29 -13.00 2.47
N ASP A 97 -4.20 -12.16 2.00
CA ASP A 97 -4.56 -10.90 2.64
C ASP A 97 -6.02 -10.89 3.11
N GLY A 98 -6.54 -12.04 3.51
CA GLY A 98 -7.90 -12.21 3.97
C GLY A 98 -8.08 -11.93 5.47
N TRP A 99 -9.25 -12.30 5.98
CA TRP A 99 -9.62 -12.08 7.38
C TRP A 99 -8.68 -12.76 8.38
N LYS A 100 -8.09 -13.88 7.97
CA LYS A 100 -7.18 -14.64 8.82
C LYS A 100 -5.83 -13.94 8.98
N GLU A 101 -5.36 -13.30 7.92
CA GLU A 101 -4.03 -12.68 7.88
C GLU A 101 -4.05 -11.23 8.32
N ILE A 102 -5.05 -10.48 7.89
CA ILE A 102 -5.18 -9.05 8.20
C ILE A 102 -6.23 -8.88 9.30
N GLU A 103 -5.78 -8.62 10.51
CA GLU A 103 -6.69 -8.38 11.64
C GLU A 103 -7.42 -7.03 11.46
N GLY A 104 -6.69 -6.03 10.99
CA GLY A 104 -7.26 -4.72 10.74
C GLY A 104 -6.21 -3.74 10.27
N PHE A 105 -6.64 -2.52 10.03
CA PHE A 105 -5.72 -1.45 9.66
C PHE A 105 -6.29 -0.10 10.09
N GLU A 106 -5.41 0.88 10.15
CA GLU A 106 -5.77 2.26 10.45
C GLU A 106 -4.95 3.20 9.57
N ASP A 107 -5.51 4.38 9.29
CA ASP A 107 -4.90 5.39 8.45
C ASP A 107 -4.70 6.69 9.22
N HIS A 108 -3.54 7.31 9.02
CA HIS A 108 -3.20 8.62 9.53
C HIS A 108 -2.74 9.49 8.38
N PHE A 109 -3.16 10.75 8.34
CA PHE A 109 -2.89 11.65 7.23
C PHE A 109 -2.21 12.92 7.75
N ASN A 110 -1.11 13.28 7.11
CA ASN A 110 -0.32 14.45 7.45
C ASN A 110 0.11 15.15 6.16
N ILE A 111 0.53 16.38 6.28
CA ILE A 111 1.08 17.13 5.17
C ILE A 111 2.57 17.35 5.43
N ASP A 112 3.39 16.95 4.49
CA ASP A 112 4.83 17.20 4.50
C ASP A 112 5.27 17.53 3.08
N LYS A 113 5.23 18.80 2.76
CA LYS A 113 5.53 19.29 1.42
C LYS A 113 6.93 18.94 0.95
N GLY A 114 7.89 18.95 1.87
CA GLY A 114 9.29 18.71 1.54
C GLY A 114 9.66 17.23 1.40
N ASN A 115 8.85 16.34 1.93
CA ASN A 115 9.17 14.91 1.93
C ASN A 115 7.91 14.03 1.94
N PRO A 116 7.13 14.03 0.86
CA PRO A 116 5.98 13.14 0.74
C PRO A 116 6.44 11.69 0.83
N ARG A 117 5.72 10.89 1.62
CA ARG A 117 6.07 9.48 1.84
C ARG A 117 4.90 8.74 2.47
N ILE A 118 5.02 7.43 2.54
CA ILE A 118 4.09 6.58 3.27
C ILE A 118 4.91 5.75 4.24
N GLU A 119 4.56 5.83 5.53
CA GLU A 119 5.18 5.01 6.57
C GLU A 119 4.17 3.96 7.01
N ILE A 120 4.58 2.70 7.03
CA ILE A 120 3.71 1.60 7.43
C ILE A 120 4.33 0.87 8.60
N GLU A 121 3.53 0.65 9.65
CA GLU A 121 3.90 -0.22 10.75
C GLU A 121 3.14 -1.54 10.61
N ILE A 122 3.89 -2.63 10.60
CA ILE A 122 3.34 -3.99 10.56
C ILE A 122 3.48 -4.56 11.97
N ARG A 123 2.36 -4.76 12.64
CA ARG A 123 2.33 -5.26 14.01
C ARG A 123 1.68 -6.63 14.07
N GLU A 124 2.35 -7.60 14.66
CA GLU A 124 1.77 -8.91 14.90
C GLU A 124 0.73 -8.82 16.02
N VAL A 125 -0.41 -9.49 15.82
CA VAL A 125 -1.49 -9.48 16.79
C VAL A 125 -1.54 -10.84 17.48
N ASN A 126 -1.40 -10.83 18.79
CA ASN A 126 -1.51 -12.06 19.59
C ASN A 126 -2.98 -12.46 19.75
N ARG A 127 -3.24 -13.70 19.48
CA ARG A 127 -4.56 -14.30 19.72
C ARG A 127 -4.44 -15.52 20.61
#